data_dfe89e1e7fc0396dbcc6f772a4511292
#
_entry.id   dfe89e1e7fc0396dbcc6f772a4511292
#
_cell.length_a   1.000
_cell.length_b   1.000
_cell.length_c   1.000
_cell.angle_alpha   90.00
_cell.angle_beta   90.00
_cell.angle_gamma   90.00
#
_symmetry.space_group_name_H-M   'P 1'
#
loop_
_entity.id
_entity.type
_entity.pdbx_description
1 polymer ?
#
loop_
_entity_poly.entity_id
_entity_poly.type
_entity_poly.pdbx_seq_one_letter_code
_entity_poly.pdbx_strand_id
1 'polypeptide(L)'
;MRILTRDEIRAVENRAFDGLFTEAQLMERAGLACADKMLALYGDQMKGQPVAVICGNGKNAGDGFVIARRLRAADVPAYIVLADQAPTLPEPLAYYNAAVEDGVEVRSFSNEAVHAPFVVDCVFGIGFHGAPRSPFDTVFAAINDSGATVIAVDTPSGTDATTGAAEQAVRADLTIAISTLKYAHVLPPSNGLCGKTVVVNIGIPESCYREPYAHTVTKKEVQAALPKLNKNANKGSHGHLLQICGSYRMPGAAVICAGGALRTGVGLLKCVCPKSAYPLLATHLTQPIFEPVTENEQKTISMGALTGILEGLPWADAVVMGCGLGVNDDTSVLVSQVLKECKKPVLLDADGINCLSESITILQDIHTPVVLTPHPGEMARLCGKTVERVQADRVGTAVDFARRYGVILVLKGADTVITDGEQVCINRTGNPGMAMAGCGDLLSGMIGSFLAQGLEPLAAAKAGVYIHGLCGDITARELSARGMTVADMTELLGALMSEFE
;
A
#
# COMPACT_ATOMS: atom_id res chain seq x y z
N MET A 1 7.15 9.22 0.28
CA MET A 1 7.70 9.30 1.66
C MET A 1 8.31 7.95 2.01
N ARG A 2 9.44 7.92 2.74
CA ARG A 2 10.05 6.67 3.21
C ARG A 2 9.17 5.97 4.23
N ILE A 3 9.24 4.66 4.24
CA ILE A 3 8.59 3.77 5.20
C ILE A 3 9.70 2.88 5.77
N LEU A 4 9.88 2.89 7.08
CA LEU A 4 10.97 2.17 7.74
C LEU A 4 10.42 1.14 8.73
N THR A 5 11.09 0.00 8.81
CA THR A 5 10.93 -0.95 9.91
C THR A 5 11.53 -0.39 11.20
N ARG A 6 11.17 -0.99 12.33
CA ARG A 6 11.80 -0.67 13.63
C ARG A 6 13.33 -0.72 13.59
N ASP A 7 13.89 -1.76 12.96
CA ASP A 7 15.34 -1.96 12.96
C ASP A 7 16.05 -0.98 12.02
N GLU A 8 15.42 -0.60 10.92
CA GLU A 8 15.91 0.45 10.02
C GLU A 8 15.90 1.82 10.70
N ILE A 9 14.85 2.15 11.49
CA ILE A 9 14.78 3.40 12.26
C ILE A 9 15.93 3.43 13.28
N ARG A 10 16.13 2.35 14.04
CA ARG A 10 17.25 2.24 14.99
C ARG A 10 18.60 2.40 14.30
N ALA A 11 18.77 1.85 13.11
CA ALA A 11 20.01 2.03 12.35
C ALA A 11 20.20 3.49 11.90
N VAL A 12 19.15 4.22 11.54
CA VAL A 12 19.18 5.66 11.22
C VAL A 12 19.52 6.46 12.47
N GLU A 13 18.87 6.20 13.60
CA GLU A 13 19.12 6.87 14.89
C GLU A 13 20.56 6.63 15.38
N ASN A 14 21.05 5.40 15.31
CA ASN A 14 22.45 5.09 15.69
C ASN A 14 23.46 5.88 14.86
N ARG A 15 23.21 6.07 13.56
CA ARG A 15 24.06 6.93 12.71
C ARG A 15 23.93 8.41 13.07
N ALA A 16 22.76 8.84 13.54
CA ALA A 16 22.59 10.21 14.03
C ALA A 16 23.27 10.42 15.39
N PHE A 17 23.38 9.38 16.23
CA PHE A 17 24.11 9.42 17.49
C PHE A 17 25.63 9.43 17.29
N ASP A 18 26.14 9.04 16.13
CA ASP A 18 27.57 9.08 15.81
C ASP A 18 28.04 10.52 15.51
N GLY A 19 28.19 11.29 16.59
CA GLY A 19 28.73 12.64 16.56
C GLY A 19 27.78 13.78 16.14
N LEU A 20 26.50 13.50 15.89
CA LEU A 20 25.53 14.54 15.49
C LEU A 20 24.58 14.92 16.63
N PHE A 21 23.98 13.93 17.30
CA PHE A 21 22.99 14.13 18.35
C PHE A 21 23.23 13.16 19.52
N THR A 22 22.82 13.56 20.72
CA THR A 22 22.58 12.61 21.82
C THR A 22 21.14 12.06 21.73
N GLU A 23 20.89 10.93 22.38
CA GLU A 23 19.54 10.37 22.47
C GLU A 23 18.56 11.36 23.12
N ALA A 24 18.98 12.03 24.20
CA ALA A 24 18.20 13.07 24.86
C ALA A 24 17.84 14.23 23.91
N GLN A 25 18.79 14.70 23.08
CA GLN A 25 18.52 15.76 22.12
C GLN A 25 17.51 15.35 21.05
N LEU A 26 17.55 14.11 20.55
CA LEU A 26 16.54 13.63 19.57
C LEU A 26 15.17 13.46 20.23
N MET A 27 15.10 12.97 21.46
CA MET A 27 13.86 12.86 22.24
C MET A 27 13.23 14.23 22.48
N GLU A 28 14.01 15.23 22.90
CA GLU A 28 13.53 16.59 23.08
C GLU A 28 12.95 17.16 21.77
N ARG A 29 13.69 17.02 20.66
CA ARG A 29 13.24 17.46 19.33
C ARG A 29 11.97 16.77 18.90
N ALA A 30 11.82 15.46 19.16
CA ALA A 30 10.63 14.69 18.83
C ALA A 30 9.41 15.18 19.61
N GLY A 31 9.54 15.31 20.94
CA GLY A 31 8.46 15.81 21.78
C GLY A 31 8.04 17.24 21.43
N LEU A 32 9.02 18.15 21.20
CA LEU A 32 8.73 19.53 20.77
C LEU A 32 8.04 19.57 19.41
N ALA A 33 8.53 18.84 18.41
CA ALA A 33 7.93 18.81 17.08
C ALA A 33 6.51 18.23 17.10
N CYS A 34 6.26 17.21 17.93
CA CYS A 34 4.92 16.64 18.12
C CYS A 34 3.98 17.65 18.79
N ALA A 35 4.41 18.30 19.87
CA ALA A 35 3.61 19.31 20.57
C ALA A 35 3.30 20.51 19.68
N ASP A 36 4.28 21.04 18.96
CA ASP A 36 4.08 22.15 18.03
C ASP A 36 3.11 21.77 16.89
N LYS A 37 3.15 20.50 16.43
CA LYS A 37 2.19 19.98 15.46
C LYS A 37 0.78 19.89 16.02
N MET A 38 0.62 19.46 17.28
CA MET A 38 -0.66 19.44 17.99
C MET A 38 -1.23 20.85 18.12
N LEU A 39 -0.41 21.81 18.57
CA LEU A 39 -0.80 23.20 18.68
C LEU A 39 -1.20 23.83 17.35
N ALA A 40 -0.49 23.51 16.27
CA ALA A 40 -0.83 23.99 14.93
C ALA A 40 -2.16 23.43 14.40
N LEU A 41 -2.58 22.24 14.82
CA LEU A 41 -3.80 21.58 14.35
C LEU A 41 -4.98 21.80 15.27
N TYR A 42 -4.77 21.85 16.57
CA TYR A 42 -5.81 21.86 17.61
C TYR A 42 -5.64 22.93 18.67
N GLY A 43 -4.65 23.86 18.54
CA GLY A 43 -4.33 24.82 19.58
C GLY A 43 -5.53 25.65 20.05
N ASP A 44 -6.36 26.13 19.13
CA ASP A 44 -7.56 26.88 19.47
C ASP A 44 -8.60 26.04 20.25
N GLN A 45 -8.68 24.74 19.94
CA GLN A 45 -9.59 23.79 20.60
C GLN A 45 -9.05 23.32 21.95
N MET A 46 -7.73 23.23 22.10
CA MET A 46 -7.04 22.84 23.33
C MET A 46 -6.98 24.00 24.36
N LYS A 47 -7.17 25.24 23.94
CA LYS A 47 -7.05 26.40 24.82
C LYS A 47 -8.06 26.32 25.97
N GLY A 48 -7.54 26.29 27.21
CA GLY A 48 -8.35 26.16 28.42
C GLY A 48 -8.99 24.80 28.62
N GLN A 49 -8.73 23.81 27.77
CA GLN A 49 -9.22 22.45 27.91
C GLN A 49 -8.12 21.52 28.45
N PRO A 50 -8.43 20.61 29.40
CA PRO A 50 -7.45 19.67 29.91
C PRO A 50 -6.99 18.68 28.83
N VAL A 51 -5.69 18.40 28.81
CA VAL A 51 -5.05 17.41 27.92
C VAL A 51 -4.37 16.36 28.78
N ALA A 52 -4.83 15.10 28.67
CA ALA A 52 -4.21 13.96 29.36
C ALA A 52 -3.10 13.34 28.48
N VAL A 53 -1.85 13.40 28.94
CA VAL A 53 -0.71 12.76 28.26
C VAL A 53 -0.43 11.44 28.94
N ILE A 54 -0.81 10.33 28.29
CA ILE A 54 -0.70 8.98 28.85
C ILE A 54 0.67 8.42 28.50
N CYS A 55 1.51 8.23 29.51
CA CYS A 55 2.90 7.82 29.35
C CYS A 55 3.14 6.41 29.88
N GLY A 56 3.80 5.57 29.09
CA GLY A 56 4.39 4.31 29.57
C GLY A 56 5.68 4.54 30.37
N ASN A 57 6.56 3.55 30.36
CA ASN A 57 7.87 3.61 31.03
C ASN A 57 9.07 3.55 30.07
N GLY A 58 8.81 3.55 28.74
CA GLY A 58 9.81 3.48 27.69
C GLY A 58 10.19 4.84 27.07
N LYS A 59 10.86 4.80 25.92
CA LYS A 59 11.34 6.01 25.22
C LYS A 59 10.21 6.92 24.75
N ASN A 60 9.08 6.35 24.28
CA ASN A 60 7.91 7.13 23.84
C ASN A 60 7.29 7.95 24.99
N ALA A 61 7.42 7.48 26.24
CA ALA A 61 7.03 8.27 27.42
C ALA A 61 7.92 9.53 27.56
N GLY A 62 9.20 9.45 27.21
CA GLY A 62 10.10 10.60 27.19
C GLY A 62 9.59 11.71 26.26
N ASP A 63 9.15 11.36 25.06
CA ASP A 63 8.51 12.31 24.14
C ASP A 63 7.24 12.91 24.77
N GLY A 64 6.43 12.09 25.49
CA GLY A 64 5.24 12.52 26.21
C GLY A 64 5.52 13.54 27.32
N PHE A 65 6.60 13.37 28.08
CA PHE A 65 6.99 14.34 29.13
C PHE A 65 7.39 15.69 28.53
N VAL A 66 8.12 15.68 27.41
CA VAL A 66 8.46 16.90 26.67
C VAL A 66 7.20 17.57 26.11
N ILE A 67 6.26 16.78 25.55
CA ILE A 67 4.98 17.26 25.03
C ILE A 67 4.20 17.95 26.15
N ALA A 68 4.03 17.33 27.31
CA ALA A 68 3.27 17.89 28.42
C ALA A 68 3.86 19.24 28.88
N ARG A 69 5.19 19.33 29.02
CA ARG A 69 5.90 20.59 29.33
C ARG A 69 5.64 21.66 28.27
N ARG A 70 5.76 21.32 26.97
CA ARG A 70 5.57 22.26 25.87
C ARG A 70 4.15 22.77 25.76
N LEU A 71 3.16 21.90 25.96
CA LEU A 71 1.74 22.29 25.99
C LEU A 71 1.46 23.25 27.14
N ARG A 72 1.98 22.97 28.35
CA ARG A 72 1.89 23.86 29.50
C ARG A 72 2.51 25.22 29.25
N ALA A 73 3.67 25.26 28.62
CA ALA A 73 4.34 26.50 28.21
C ALA A 73 3.56 27.30 27.14
N ALA A 74 2.57 26.69 26.49
CA ALA A 74 1.65 27.31 25.55
C ALA A 74 0.25 27.56 26.16
N ASP A 75 0.15 27.64 27.49
CA ASP A 75 -1.08 27.87 28.26
C ASP A 75 -2.20 26.82 28.03
N VAL A 76 -1.82 25.58 27.63
CA VAL A 76 -2.73 24.44 27.57
C VAL A 76 -2.63 23.65 28.89
N PRO A 77 -3.75 23.38 29.60
CA PRO A 77 -3.72 22.68 30.89
C PRO A 77 -3.43 21.17 30.69
N ALA A 78 -2.18 20.82 30.40
CA ALA A 78 -1.76 19.45 30.24
C ALA A 78 -1.30 18.82 31.57
N TYR A 79 -1.60 17.54 31.75
CA TYR A 79 -1.14 16.72 32.85
C TYR A 79 -0.68 15.34 32.35
N ILE A 80 0.18 14.69 33.11
CA ILE A 80 0.74 13.38 32.80
C ILE A 80 -0.06 12.31 33.54
N VAL A 81 -0.37 11.20 32.84
CA VAL A 81 -0.92 9.98 33.47
C VAL A 81 0.08 8.85 33.23
N LEU A 82 0.63 8.30 34.30
CA LEU A 82 1.50 7.13 34.22
C LEU A 82 0.65 5.87 34.05
N ALA A 83 0.79 5.21 32.93
CA ALA A 83 0.06 3.97 32.61
C ALA A 83 0.46 2.78 33.51
N ASP A 84 1.70 2.82 34.03
CA ASP A 84 2.27 1.85 34.98
C ASP A 84 3.19 2.60 35.95
N GLN A 85 4.46 2.27 36.01
CA GLN A 85 5.45 2.91 36.87
C GLN A 85 6.14 4.08 36.17
N ALA A 86 6.77 4.95 36.98
CA ALA A 86 7.66 5.98 36.46
C ALA A 86 8.82 5.34 35.65
N PRO A 87 9.37 6.04 34.63
CA PRO A 87 10.44 5.50 33.81
C PRO A 87 11.73 5.29 34.64
N THR A 88 12.47 4.24 34.25
CA THR A 88 13.77 3.93 34.86
C THR A 88 14.95 4.16 33.90
N LEU A 89 14.66 4.30 32.59
CA LEU A 89 15.69 4.62 31.60
C LEU A 89 16.19 6.06 31.80
N PRO A 90 17.50 6.33 31.63
CA PRO A 90 18.10 7.63 31.98
C PRO A 90 17.43 8.82 31.27
N GLU A 91 17.22 8.75 29.96
CA GLU A 91 16.67 9.86 29.17
C GLU A 91 15.19 10.14 29.50
N PRO A 92 14.26 9.16 29.46
CA PRO A 92 12.88 9.38 29.90
C PRO A 92 12.77 9.86 31.33
N LEU A 93 13.62 9.33 32.26
CA LEU A 93 13.62 9.74 33.66
C LEU A 93 14.06 11.22 33.84
N ALA A 94 15.05 11.66 33.07
CA ALA A 94 15.48 13.06 33.10
C ALA A 94 14.32 14.01 32.67
N TYR A 95 13.60 13.68 31.61
CA TYR A 95 12.44 14.48 31.14
C TYR A 95 11.23 14.38 32.06
N TYR A 96 11.02 13.23 32.70
CA TYR A 96 10.02 13.09 33.76
C TYR A 96 10.30 14.02 34.95
N ASN A 97 11.53 14.01 35.47
CA ASN A 97 11.94 14.88 36.57
C ASN A 97 11.82 16.37 36.18
N ALA A 98 12.26 16.74 34.98
CA ALA A 98 12.10 18.10 34.48
C ALA A 98 10.60 18.51 34.34
N ALA A 99 9.72 17.61 33.97
CA ALA A 99 8.28 17.89 33.92
C ALA A 99 7.69 18.14 35.32
N VAL A 100 8.11 17.35 36.31
CA VAL A 100 7.74 17.53 37.73
C VAL A 100 8.26 18.86 38.28
N GLU A 101 9.52 19.20 37.98
CA GLU A 101 10.16 20.47 38.40
C GLU A 101 9.45 21.70 37.77
N ASP A 102 8.99 21.59 36.52
CA ASP A 102 8.18 22.64 35.84
C ASP A 102 6.72 22.70 36.33
N GLY A 103 6.35 21.88 37.31
CA GLY A 103 5.02 21.85 37.93
C GLY A 103 3.92 21.22 37.07
N VAL A 104 4.29 20.30 36.15
CA VAL A 104 3.31 19.48 35.44
C VAL A 104 2.71 18.49 36.42
N GLU A 105 1.37 18.47 36.53
CA GLU A 105 0.67 17.51 37.40
C GLU A 105 0.87 16.08 36.88
N VAL A 106 1.24 15.16 37.79
CA VAL A 106 1.41 13.71 37.47
C VAL A 106 0.36 12.92 38.24
N ARG A 107 -0.38 12.07 37.56
CA ARG A 107 -1.40 11.17 38.08
C ARG A 107 -1.03 9.72 37.81
N SER A 108 -1.41 8.82 38.69
CA SER A 108 -1.43 7.39 38.38
C SER A 108 -2.63 7.06 37.48
N PHE A 109 -2.51 6.01 36.67
CA PHE A 109 -3.60 5.57 35.82
C PHE A 109 -4.88 5.26 36.61
N SER A 110 -5.97 5.82 36.16
CA SER A 110 -7.35 5.46 36.48
C SER A 110 -8.23 5.86 35.29
N ASN A 111 -9.42 5.29 35.18
CA ASN A 111 -10.35 5.68 34.12
C ASN A 111 -10.71 7.19 34.18
N GLU A 112 -10.80 7.74 35.40
CA GLU A 112 -11.05 9.17 35.62
C GLU A 112 -9.86 10.04 35.16
N ALA A 113 -8.62 9.55 35.35
CA ALA A 113 -7.42 10.28 34.95
C ALA A 113 -7.29 10.40 33.41
N VAL A 114 -7.88 9.48 32.66
CA VAL A 114 -7.91 9.50 31.19
C VAL A 114 -9.05 10.39 30.65
N HIS A 115 -10.02 10.75 31.49
CA HIS A 115 -11.21 11.50 31.06
C HIS A 115 -10.89 13.00 30.83
N ALA A 116 -10.53 13.32 29.59
CA ALA A 116 -10.22 14.66 29.11
C ALA A 116 -10.70 14.84 27.65
N PRO A 117 -10.97 16.09 27.17
CA PRO A 117 -11.32 16.32 25.78
C PRO A 117 -10.25 15.89 24.78
N PHE A 118 -8.99 15.89 25.18
CA PHE A 118 -7.85 15.46 24.40
C PHE A 118 -7.02 14.45 25.19
N VAL A 119 -6.68 13.35 24.55
CA VAL A 119 -5.79 12.32 25.07
C VAL A 119 -4.61 12.15 24.12
N VAL A 120 -3.39 12.24 24.67
CA VAL A 120 -2.15 11.99 23.92
C VAL A 120 -1.61 10.63 24.33
N ASP A 121 -1.55 9.70 23.39
CA ASP A 121 -1.01 8.35 23.58
C ASP A 121 0.50 8.34 23.38
N CYS A 122 1.25 8.24 24.48
CA CYS A 122 2.69 8.07 24.55
C CYS A 122 3.08 6.80 25.33
N VAL A 123 2.22 5.75 25.32
CA VAL A 123 2.47 4.53 26.08
C VAL A 123 3.54 3.68 25.41
N PHE A 124 3.36 3.34 24.14
CA PHE A 124 4.34 2.59 23.34
C PHE A 124 4.56 3.24 21.98
N GLY A 125 5.82 3.22 21.50
CA GLY A 125 6.21 3.58 20.13
C GLY A 125 6.70 2.35 19.37
N ILE A 126 7.69 2.52 18.49
CA ILE A 126 8.22 1.48 17.58
C ILE A 126 8.75 0.21 18.28
N GLY A 127 8.95 0.23 19.58
CA GLY A 127 9.46 -0.92 20.34
C GLY A 127 8.44 -2.02 20.62
N PHE A 128 7.14 -1.74 20.46
CA PHE A 128 6.08 -2.67 20.77
C PHE A 128 5.95 -3.80 19.73
N HIS A 129 5.63 -5.00 20.20
CA HIS A 129 5.29 -6.18 19.38
C HIS A 129 4.45 -7.17 20.20
N GLY A 130 3.62 -7.95 19.51
CA GLY A 130 2.72 -8.94 20.11
C GLY A 130 1.49 -8.31 20.77
N ALA A 131 0.90 -9.03 21.73
CA ALA A 131 -0.28 -8.59 22.47
C ALA A 131 0.09 -7.73 23.71
N PRO A 132 -0.70 -6.71 24.06
CA PRO A 132 -0.48 -5.96 25.30
C PRO A 132 -0.71 -6.85 26.51
N ARG A 133 0.09 -6.64 27.57
CA ARG A 133 -0.07 -7.31 28.86
C ARG A 133 -0.67 -6.33 29.86
N SER A 134 -1.35 -6.85 30.89
CA SER A 134 -1.81 -6.01 31.99
C SER A 134 -0.65 -5.18 32.59
N PRO A 135 -0.87 -3.87 32.89
CA PRO A 135 -2.16 -3.15 32.86
C PRO A 135 -2.48 -2.49 31.50
N PHE A 136 -1.64 -2.64 30.47
CA PHE A 136 -1.74 -1.86 29.22
C PHE A 136 -2.98 -2.20 28.38
N ASP A 137 -3.49 -3.43 28.45
CA ASP A 137 -4.78 -3.82 27.86
C ASP A 137 -5.93 -2.95 28.40
N THR A 138 -5.96 -2.74 29.72
CA THR A 138 -6.95 -1.88 30.40
C THR A 138 -6.74 -0.40 30.04
N VAL A 139 -5.48 0.05 29.94
CA VAL A 139 -5.14 1.43 29.54
C VAL A 139 -5.64 1.71 28.12
N PHE A 140 -5.39 0.80 27.18
CA PHE A 140 -5.84 0.98 25.79
C PHE A 140 -7.37 1.00 25.70
N ALA A 141 -8.07 0.14 26.46
CA ALA A 141 -9.53 0.15 26.52
C ALA A 141 -10.04 1.52 27.05
N ALA A 142 -9.45 2.03 28.16
CA ALA A 142 -9.83 3.30 28.74
C ALA A 142 -9.60 4.48 27.77
N ILE A 143 -8.49 4.49 27.02
CA ILE A 143 -8.23 5.50 25.99
C ILE A 143 -9.29 5.42 24.88
N ASN A 144 -9.59 4.22 24.39
CA ASN A 144 -10.55 3.99 23.31
C ASN A 144 -11.99 4.35 23.71
N ASP A 145 -12.33 4.20 24.99
CA ASP A 145 -13.68 4.47 25.53
C ASP A 145 -13.82 5.89 26.11
N SER A 146 -12.75 6.69 26.09
CA SER A 146 -12.72 8.04 26.72
C SER A 146 -13.65 9.04 26.05
N GLY A 147 -14.02 8.85 24.78
CA GLY A 147 -14.74 9.84 23.96
C GLY A 147 -13.91 11.09 23.61
N ALA A 148 -12.60 11.09 23.91
CA ALA A 148 -11.67 12.18 23.63
C ALA A 148 -11.26 12.20 22.16
N THR A 149 -10.69 13.34 21.71
CA THR A 149 -9.83 13.36 20.53
C THR A 149 -8.49 12.72 20.89
N VAL A 150 -8.20 11.54 20.33
CA VAL A 150 -7.01 10.75 20.64
C VAL A 150 -5.90 11.06 19.63
N ILE A 151 -4.73 11.47 20.15
CA ILE A 151 -3.54 11.79 19.36
C ILE A 151 -2.42 10.81 19.73
N ALA A 152 -2.07 9.91 18.81
CA ALA A 152 -0.97 8.98 19.01
C ALA A 152 0.38 9.60 18.60
N VAL A 153 1.38 9.43 19.45
CA VAL A 153 2.76 9.84 19.19
C VAL A 153 3.54 8.67 18.64
N ASP A 154 4.13 8.89 17.49
CA ASP A 154 4.89 7.96 16.66
C ASP A 154 4.02 6.85 16.04
N THR A 155 3.45 5.95 16.81
CA THR A 155 2.49 4.92 16.38
C THR A 155 1.42 4.74 17.44
N PRO A 156 0.17 4.39 17.10
CA PRO A 156 -0.82 4.03 18.10
C PRO A 156 -0.31 2.87 18.96
N SER A 157 -0.38 3.01 20.28
CA SER A 157 0.11 1.98 21.20
C SER A 157 -0.61 0.65 20.98
N GLY A 158 0.15 -0.44 20.94
CA GLY A 158 -0.35 -1.78 20.61
C GLY A 158 -0.22 -2.17 19.13
N THR A 159 0.35 -1.31 18.28
CA THR A 159 0.65 -1.61 16.87
C THR A 159 2.11 -1.99 16.68
N ASP A 160 2.39 -2.96 15.81
CA ASP A 160 3.76 -3.33 15.42
C ASP A 160 4.24 -2.44 14.26
N ALA A 161 5.27 -1.66 14.53
CA ALA A 161 5.83 -0.68 13.58
C ALA A 161 6.44 -1.34 12.32
N THR A 162 6.81 -2.62 12.37
CA THR A 162 7.48 -3.36 11.29
C THR A 162 6.49 -4.10 10.39
N THR A 163 5.44 -4.69 10.97
CA THR A 163 4.51 -5.56 10.22
C THR A 163 3.14 -4.93 10.00
N GLY A 164 2.79 -3.90 10.79
CA GLY A 164 1.44 -3.34 10.85
C GLY A 164 0.44 -4.25 11.57
N ALA A 165 0.90 -5.28 12.28
CA ALA A 165 0.04 -6.12 13.10
C ALA A 165 -0.50 -5.35 14.32
N ALA A 166 -1.73 -5.66 14.71
CA ALA A 166 -2.38 -5.13 15.90
C ALA A 166 -3.47 -6.11 16.35
N GLU A 167 -3.36 -6.62 17.57
CA GLU A 167 -4.41 -7.46 18.18
C GLU A 167 -5.34 -6.61 19.03
N GLN A 168 -4.76 -5.80 19.89
CA GLN A 168 -5.44 -4.85 20.77
C GLN A 168 -4.59 -3.58 20.82
N ALA A 169 -5.14 -2.46 20.37
CA ALA A 169 -4.40 -1.23 20.23
C ALA A 169 -5.28 0.01 20.43
N VAL A 170 -4.63 1.13 20.66
CA VAL A 170 -5.25 2.45 20.70
C VAL A 170 -5.77 2.82 19.32
N ARG A 171 -6.96 3.44 19.27
CA ARG A 171 -7.54 4.05 18.07
C ARG A 171 -7.34 5.56 18.14
N ALA A 172 -6.52 6.08 17.25
CA ALA A 172 -6.23 7.50 17.21
C ALA A 172 -7.06 8.22 16.15
N ASP A 173 -7.42 9.49 16.40
CA ASP A 173 -7.97 10.41 15.41
C ASP A 173 -6.83 11.05 14.58
N LEU A 174 -5.68 11.24 15.23
CA LEU A 174 -4.46 11.74 14.63
C LEU A 174 -3.26 10.91 15.09
N THR A 175 -2.40 10.50 14.17
CA THR A 175 -1.07 9.96 14.50
C THR A 175 0.01 10.89 13.99
N ILE A 176 0.93 11.28 14.88
CA ILE A 176 2.10 12.12 14.55
C ILE A 176 3.32 11.21 14.46
N ALA A 177 3.64 10.78 13.24
CA ALA A 177 4.80 9.93 12.95
C ALA A 177 6.10 10.75 13.04
N ILE A 178 7.07 10.26 13.79
CA ILE A 178 8.36 10.92 13.99
C ILE A 178 9.31 10.54 12.85
N SER A 179 9.91 11.52 12.18
CA SER A 179 10.89 11.43 11.09
C SER A 179 10.38 10.79 9.80
N THR A 180 9.80 9.61 9.86
CA THR A 180 9.37 8.82 8.70
C THR A 180 8.09 8.06 9.00
N LEU A 181 7.43 7.55 7.96
CA LEU A 181 6.39 6.56 8.13
C LEU A 181 6.98 5.22 8.62
N LYS A 182 6.16 4.43 9.32
CA LYS A 182 6.39 3.04 9.68
C LYS A 182 5.35 2.18 8.96
N TYR A 183 5.56 0.88 8.87
CA TYR A 183 4.58 -0.01 8.25
C TYR A 183 3.23 0.00 8.98
N ALA A 184 3.20 0.26 10.29
CA ALA A 184 1.96 0.48 11.04
C ALA A 184 1.07 1.60 10.46
N HIS A 185 1.66 2.64 9.84
CA HIS A 185 0.89 3.75 9.26
C HIS A 185 0.29 3.44 7.88
N VAL A 186 0.76 2.38 7.23
CA VAL A 186 0.46 2.09 5.82
C VAL A 186 -0.03 0.66 5.56
N LEU A 187 -0.03 -0.22 6.55
CA LEU A 187 -0.50 -1.59 6.39
C LEU A 187 -1.66 -1.90 7.33
N PRO A 188 -2.68 -2.63 6.86
CA PRO A 188 -3.74 -3.13 7.72
C PRO A 188 -3.20 -4.22 8.69
N PRO A 189 -3.77 -4.35 9.90
CA PRO A 189 -4.91 -3.57 10.39
C PRO A 189 -4.54 -2.21 11.02
N SER A 190 -3.27 -1.95 11.31
CA SER A 190 -2.81 -0.78 12.07
C SER A 190 -3.13 0.56 11.40
N ASN A 191 -3.05 0.64 10.06
CA ASN A 191 -3.36 1.87 9.33
C ASN A 191 -4.78 2.38 9.59
N GLY A 192 -5.74 1.46 9.80
CA GLY A 192 -7.12 1.79 10.20
C GLY A 192 -7.26 2.33 11.63
N LEU A 193 -6.22 2.20 12.46
CA LEU A 193 -6.16 2.69 13.84
C LEU A 193 -5.43 4.03 13.97
N CYS A 194 -4.74 4.48 12.91
CA CYS A 194 -3.91 5.69 12.94
C CYS A 194 -4.69 7.00 12.76
N GLY A 195 -5.94 6.95 12.33
CA GLY A 195 -6.66 8.13 11.91
C GLY A 195 -5.89 8.92 10.84
N LYS A 196 -5.87 10.24 10.92
CA LYS A 196 -5.05 11.07 10.04
C LYS A 196 -3.58 10.98 10.45
N THR A 197 -2.72 10.47 9.56
CA THR A 197 -1.27 10.41 9.83
C THR A 197 -0.55 11.62 9.25
N VAL A 198 0.29 12.27 10.08
CA VAL A 198 1.18 13.37 9.68
C VAL A 198 2.61 13.06 10.13
N VAL A 199 3.60 13.46 9.35
CA VAL A 199 5.02 13.25 9.68
C VAL A 199 5.63 14.55 10.17
N VAL A 200 6.38 14.49 11.28
CA VAL A 200 7.19 15.60 11.79
C VAL A 200 8.66 15.33 11.58
N ASN A 201 9.41 16.36 11.16
CA ASN A 201 10.85 16.27 10.97
C ASN A 201 11.55 16.71 12.26
N ILE A 202 12.44 15.87 12.78
CA ILE A 202 13.22 16.14 14.00
C ILE A 202 14.67 16.52 13.71
N GLY A 203 15.02 16.70 12.42
CA GLY A 203 16.31 17.20 11.97
C GLY A 203 17.39 16.14 11.79
N ILE A 204 17.05 14.86 11.70
CA ILE A 204 18.02 13.83 11.30
C ILE A 204 18.47 14.10 9.86
N PRO A 205 19.79 14.27 9.61
CA PRO A 205 20.30 14.55 8.27
C PRO A 205 20.02 13.44 7.27
N GLU A 206 19.86 13.82 6.00
CA GLU A 206 19.66 12.90 4.91
C GLU A 206 20.77 11.83 4.78
N SER A 207 22.01 12.17 5.15
CA SER A 207 23.16 11.26 5.17
C SER A 207 23.02 10.08 6.14
N CYS A 208 22.10 10.16 7.12
CA CYS A 208 21.80 9.06 8.03
C CYS A 208 20.88 8.01 7.39
N TYR A 209 20.15 8.38 6.32
CA TYR A 209 19.27 7.47 5.59
C TYR A 209 20.06 6.82 4.45
N ARG A 210 20.30 5.51 4.56
CA ARG A 210 20.99 4.73 3.52
C ARG A 210 19.98 3.89 2.75
N GLU A 211 19.96 4.06 1.44
CA GLU A 211 19.06 3.34 0.53
C GLU A 211 19.39 1.82 0.44
N PRO A 212 18.43 1.00 0.00
CA PRO A 212 17.06 1.35 -0.34
C PRO A 212 16.08 1.15 0.84
N TYR A 213 15.16 2.09 1.01
CA TYR A 213 14.02 1.92 1.94
C TYR A 213 12.71 1.80 1.17
N ALA A 214 11.73 1.12 1.76
CA ALA A 214 10.37 1.16 1.26
C ALA A 214 9.84 2.60 1.21
N HIS A 215 8.97 2.89 0.25
CA HIS A 215 8.38 4.21 0.11
C HIS A 215 6.94 4.16 -0.44
N THR A 216 6.19 5.24 -0.24
CA THR A 216 4.88 5.39 -0.84
C THR A 216 5.02 5.86 -2.28
N VAL A 217 4.23 5.25 -3.20
CA VAL A 217 4.13 5.75 -4.57
C VAL A 217 3.56 7.16 -4.58
N THR A 218 4.11 8.06 -5.39
CA THR A 218 3.70 9.46 -5.47
C THR A 218 3.31 9.87 -6.89
N LYS A 219 2.43 10.88 -7.01
CA LYS A 219 2.05 11.46 -8.32
C LYS A 219 3.27 11.88 -9.13
N LYS A 220 4.22 12.55 -8.47
CA LYS A 220 5.45 13.05 -9.13
C LYS A 220 6.31 11.92 -9.70
N GLU A 221 6.42 10.81 -8.99
CA GLU A 221 7.14 9.61 -9.44
C GLU A 221 6.45 9.00 -10.67
N VAL A 222 5.12 8.87 -10.62
CA VAL A 222 4.33 8.35 -11.75
C VAL A 222 4.43 9.27 -12.97
N GLN A 223 4.27 10.58 -12.80
CA GLN A 223 4.43 11.55 -13.88
C GLN A 223 5.82 11.51 -14.54
N ALA A 224 6.86 11.29 -13.74
CA ALA A 224 8.23 11.21 -14.25
C ALA A 224 8.50 9.90 -15.02
N ALA A 225 7.78 8.83 -14.71
CA ALA A 225 7.93 7.53 -15.35
C ALA A 225 7.16 7.41 -16.67
N LEU A 226 6.04 8.10 -16.81
CA LEU A 226 5.20 8.01 -18.01
C LEU A 226 5.90 8.59 -19.24
N PRO A 227 5.76 7.96 -20.43
CA PRO A 227 6.35 8.45 -21.66
C PRO A 227 5.74 9.81 -22.05
N LYS A 228 6.60 10.73 -22.44
CA LYS A 228 6.13 12.02 -22.98
C LYS A 228 5.49 11.81 -24.34
N LEU A 229 4.31 12.40 -24.53
CA LEU A 229 3.64 12.37 -25.83
C LEU A 229 4.44 13.14 -26.89
N ASN A 230 4.72 12.48 -28.02
CA ASN A 230 5.42 13.11 -29.13
C ASN A 230 4.39 13.59 -30.17
N LYS A 231 4.52 14.83 -30.63
CA LYS A 231 3.65 15.40 -31.69
C LYS A 231 3.67 14.60 -33.00
N ASN A 232 4.77 13.87 -33.25
CA ASN A 232 4.94 13.04 -34.46
C ASN A 232 4.62 11.56 -34.18
N ALA A 233 3.96 11.24 -33.05
CA ALA A 233 3.60 9.88 -32.70
C ALA A 233 2.62 9.29 -33.72
N ASN A 234 2.73 8.00 -33.94
CA ASN A 234 1.78 7.19 -34.71
C ASN A 234 1.31 6.00 -33.84
N LYS A 235 0.32 5.26 -34.33
CA LYS A 235 -0.25 4.13 -33.55
C LYS A 235 0.79 3.10 -33.10
N GLY A 236 1.86 2.88 -33.84
CA GLY A 236 2.95 1.96 -33.46
C GLY A 236 3.87 2.50 -32.38
N SER A 237 4.00 3.85 -32.25
CA SER A 237 4.87 4.45 -31.24
C SER A 237 4.31 4.42 -29.81
N HIS A 238 3.04 4.07 -29.65
CA HIS A 238 2.39 3.85 -28.35
C HIS A 238 2.28 2.36 -27.97
N GLY A 239 3.02 1.50 -28.69
CA GLY A 239 3.13 0.07 -28.40
C GLY A 239 1.95 -0.78 -28.83
N HIS A 240 2.21 -2.08 -28.87
CA HIS A 240 1.26 -3.13 -29.26
C HIS A 240 1.01 -4.05 -28.08
N LEU A 241 -0.23 -4.11 -27.61
CA LEU A 241 -0.63 -4.99 -26.52
C LEU A 241 -1.38 -6.21 -27.05
N LEU A 242 -0.91 -7.41 -26.71
CA LEU A 242 -1.65 -8.66 -26.93
C LEU A 242 -2.38 -9.03 -25.63
N GLN A 243 -3.70 -9.06 -25.70
CA GLN A 243 -4.57 -9.46 -24.59
C GLN A 243 -5.12 -10.86 -24.85
N ILE A 244 -4.82 -11.83 -23.98
CA ILE A 244 -5.32 -13.21 -24.00
C ILE A 244 -6.26 -13.37 -22.80
N CYS A 245 -7.51 -12.98 -22.97
CA CYS A 245 -8.47 -12.85 -21.87
C CYS A 245 -9.88 -13.23 -22.32
N GLY A 246 -10.73 -13.54 -21.34
CA GLY A 246 -12.13 -13.81 -21.54
C GLY A 246 -12.43 -15.28 -21.90
N SER A 247 -13.63 -15.64 -21.56
CA SER A 247 -14.30 -16.89 -21.94
C SER A 247 -15.79 -16.60 -22.17
N TYR A 248 -16.54 -17.58 -22.63
CA TYR A 248 -17.99 -17.42 -22.82
C TYR A 248 -18.71 -16.99 -21.54
N ARG A 249 -18.26 -17.48 -20.39
CA ARG A 249 -18.85 -17.15 -19.08
C ARG A 249 -18.38 -15.83 -18.50
N MET A 250 -17.21 -15.34 -18.93
CA MET A 250 -16.58 -14.14 -18.37
C MET A 250 -16.10 -13.16 -19.48
N PRO A 251 -16.97 -12.78 -20.43
CA PRO A 251 -16.59 -11.85 -21.51
C PRO A 251 -16.33 -10.44 -20.97
N GLY A 252 -17.03 -10.06 -19.89
CA GLY A 252 -16.89 -8.73 -19.27
C GLY A 252 -15.49 -8.46 -18.73
N ALA A 253 -14.79 -9.47 -18.20
CA ALA A 253 -13.42 -9.32 -17.73
C ALA A 253 -12.47 -8.87 -18.86
N ALA A 254 -12.60 -9.48 -20.05
CA ALA A 254 -11.83 -9.08 -21.23
C ALA A 254 -12.19 -7.67 -21.73
N VAL A 255 -13.48 -7.29 -21.66
CA VAL A 255 -13.95 -5.94 -22.03
C VAL A 255 -13.36 -4.88 -21.10
N ILE A 256 -13.41 -5.12 -19.80
CA ILE A 256 -12.88 -4.19 -18.77
C ILE A 256 -11.36 -4.05 -18.90
N CYS A 257 -10.64 -5.17 -19.05
CA CYS A 257 -9.20 -5.16 -19.27
C CYS A 257 -8.81 -4.35 -20.53
N ALA A 258 -9.52 -4.58 -21.65
CA ALA A 258 -9.33 -3.79 -22.87
C ALA A 258 -9.65 -2.30 -22.66
N GLY A 259 -10.70 -1.99 -21.90
CA GLY A 259 -11.05 -0.62 -21.52
C GLY A 259 -9.92 0.08 -20.77
N GLY A 260 -9.31 -0.59 -19.79
CA GLY A 260 -8.15 -0.10 -19.06
C GLY A 260 -6.96 0.20 -19.97
N ALA A 261 -6.66 -0.73 -20.88
CA ALA A 261 -5.57 -0.57 -21.85
C ALA A 261 -5.80 0.61 -22.81
N LEU A 262 -6.99 0.71 -23.39
CA LEU A 262 -7.33 1.78 -24.35
C LEU A 262 -7.32 3.16 -23.69
N ARG A 263 -7.84 3.28 -22.47
CA ARG A 263 -7.93 4.56 -21.74
C ARG A 263 -6.60 5.06 -21.19
N THR A 264 -5.58 4.18 -21.15
CA THR A 264 -4.22 4.54 -20.73
C THR A 264 -3.24 4.68 -21.92
N GLY A 265 -3.76 4.69 -23.14
CA GLY A 265 -3.04 5.20 -24.31
C GLY A 265 -2.25 4.16 -25.11
N VAL A 266 -2.55 2.86 -25.00
CA VAL A 266 -1.95 1.86 -25.89
C VAL A 266 -2.27 2.15 -27.36
N GLY A 267 -1.27 2.04 -28.24
CA GLY A 267 -1.42 2.37 -29.66
C GLY A 267 -2.22 1.35 -30.46
N LEU A 268 -1.96 0.07 -30.24
CA LEU A 268 -2.70 -1.04 -30.84
C LEU A 268 -2.99 -2.11 -29.79
N LEU A 269 -4.22 -2.56 -29.73
CA LEU A 269 -4.67 -3.65 -28.86
C LEU A 269 -5.19 -4.81 -29.72
N LYS A 270 -4.66 -6.02 -29.51
CA LYS A 270 -5.18 -7.24 -30.11
C LYS A 270 -5.78 -8.11 -29.01
N CYS A 271 -7.05 -8.48 -29.14
CA CYS A 271 -7.77 -9.34 -28.20
C CYS A 271 -7.91 -10.75 -28.76
N VAL A 272 -7.21 -11.71 -28.16
CA VAL A 272 -7.37 -13.14 -28.39
C VAL A 272 -8.44 -13.67 -27.46
N CYS A 273 -9.49 -14.27 -27.98
CA CYS A 273 -10.61 -14.79 -27.19
C CYS A 273 -11.25 -16.01 -27.86
N PRO A 274 -12.00 -16.85 -27.12
CA PRO A 274 -12.78 -17.93 -27.71
C PRO A 274 -13.80 -17.40 -28.74
N LYS A 275 -14.08 -18.17 -29.82
CA LYS A 275 -15.04 -17.78 -30.86
C LYS A 275 -16.38 -17.36 -30.30
N SER A 276 -16.89 -18.07 -29.29
CA SER A 276 -18.18 -17.76 -28.66
C SER A 276 -18.18 -16.47 -27.84
N ALA A 277 -17.04 -16.00 -27.36
CA ALA A 277 -16.91 -14.74 -26.62
C ALA A 277 -16.79 -13.52 -27.56
N TYR A 278 -16.26 -13.70 -28.78
CA TYR A 278 -16.01 -12.61 -29.73
C TYR A 278 -17.22 -11.70 -30.00
N PRO A 279 -18.44 -12.19 -30.29
CA PRO A 279 -19.58 -11.30 -30.53
C PRO A 279 -19.92 -10.41 -29.34
N LEU A 280 -19.72 -10.94 -28.12
CA LEU A 280 -19.95 -10.20 -26.88
C LEU A 280 -18.92 -9.08 -26.69
N LEU A 281 -17.63 -9.37 -26.95
CA LEU A 281 -16.59 -8.35 -26.88
C LEU A 281 -16.79 -7.26 -27.96
N ALA A 282 -17.07 -7.67 -29.20
CA ALA A 282 -17.19 -6.75 -30.33
C ALA A 282 -18.38 -5.79 -30.22
N THR A 283 -19.43 -6.12 -29.44
CA THR A 283 -20.50 -5.19 -29.11
C THR A 283 -20.13 -4.05 -28.21
N HIS A 284 -19.10 -4.26 -27.35
CA HIS A 284 -18.67 -3.27 -26.35
C HIS A 284 -17.37 -2.55 -26.74
N LEU A 285 -16.58 -3.14 -27.62
CA LEU A 285 -15.25 -2.65 -28.00
C LEU A 285 -15.15 -2.47 -29.51
N THR A 286 -14.90 -1.24 -29.96
CA THR A 286 -14.81 -0.90 -31.40
C THR A 286 -13.39 -0.72 -31.91
N GLN A 287 -12.40 -0.58 -31.02
CA GLN A 287 -11.03 -0.25 -31.39
C GLN A 287 -10.07 -1.45 -31.49
N PRO A 288 -10.20 -2.52 -30.68
CA PRO A 288 -9.27 -3.64 -30.73
C PRO A 288 -9.32 -4.41 -32.06
N ILE A 289 -8.19 -5.01 -32.41
CA ILE A 289 -8.11 -6.07 -33.39
C ILE A 289 -8.54 -7.37 -32.68
N PHE A 290 -9.57 -8.05 -33.17
CA PHE A 290 -9.99 -9.30 -32.60
C PHE A 290 -9.37 -10.50 -33.31
N GLU A 291 -8.94 -11.49 -32.54
CA GLU A 291 -8.46 -12.78 -33.01
C GLU A 291 -9.26 -13.91 -32.31
N PRO A 292 -10.45 -14.24 -32.87
CA PRO A 292 -11.27 -15.33 -32.32
C PRO A 292 -10.62 -16.68 -32.61
N VAL A 293 -10.33 -17.44 -31.54
CA VAL A 293 -9.60 -18.73 -31.62
C VAL A 293 -10.52 -19.90 -31.27
N THR A 294 -10.04 -21.13 -31.53
CA THR A 294 -10.75 -22.36 -31.19
C THR A 294 -10.96 -22.50 -29.68
N GLU A 295 -12.10 -23.02 -29.31
CA GLU A 295 -12.55 -23.23 -27.94
C GLU A 295 -12.79 -24.72 -27.62
N ASN A 296 -12.67 -25.07 -26.34
CA ASN A 296 -13.00 -26.38 -25.81
C ASN A 296 -14.49 -26.47 -25.37
N GLU A 297 -14.91 -27.61 -24.82
CA GLU A 297 -16.29 -27.83 -24.35
C GLU A 297 -16.68 -26.86 -23.22
N GLN A 298 -15.73 -26.38 -22.43
CA GLN A 298 -15.94 -25.40 -21.35
C GLN A 298 -16.06 -23.96 -21.88
N LYS A 299 -15.91 -23.78 -23.20
CA LYS A 299 -15.96 -22.44 -23.86
C LYS A 299 -14.84 -21.51 -23.44
N THR A 300 -13.67 -22.10 -23.14
CA THR A 300 -12.40 -21.41 -22.96
C THR A 300 -11.50 -21.67 -24.17
N ILE A 301 -10.36 -21.00 -24.25
CA ILE A 301 -9.37 -21.22 -25.31
C ILE A 301 -8.88 -22.67 -25.24
N SER A 302 -8.93 -23.38 -26.39
CA SER A 302 -8.47 -24.77 -26.48
C SER A 302 -7.00 -24.89 -26.89
N MET A 303 -6.40 -26.06 -26.66
CA MET A 303 -5.07 -26.41 -27.15
C MET A 303 -4.90 -26.23 -28.67
N GLY A 304 -5.97 -26.38 -29.43
CA GLY A 304 -5.93 -26.17 -30.89
C GLY A 304 -5.61 -24.72 -31.30
N ALA A 305 -5.70 -23.76 -30.38
CA ALA A 305 -5.35 -22.36 -30.61
C ALA A 305 -3.87 -22.04 -30.33
N LEU A 306 -3.16 -22.93 -29.62
CA LEU A 306 -1.83 -22.66 -29.07
C LEU A 306 -0.83 -22.19 -30.13
N THR A 307 -0.69 -22.93 -31.23
CA THR A 307 0.29 -22.59 -32.29
C THR A 307 0.06 -21.19 -32.86
N GLY A 308 -1.20 -20.83 -33.19
CA GLY A 308 -1.50 -19.52 -33.73
C GLY A 308 -1.25 -18.39 -32.72
N ILE A 309 -1.54 -18.64 -31.43
CA ILE A 309 -1.24 -17.65 -30.38
C ILE A 309 0.26 -17.43 -30.24
N LEU A 310 1.06 -18.51 -30.24
CA LEU A 310 2.53 -18.41 -30.15
C LEU A 310 3.14 -17.69 -31.37
N GLU A 311 2.64 -17.96 -32.57
CA GLU A 311 3.03 -17.26 -33.80
C GLU A 311 2.67 -15.77 -33.76
N GLY A 312 1.66 -15.37 -33.00
CA GLY A 312 1.23 -13.99 -32.79
C GLY A 312 2.07 -13.20 -31.80
N LEU A 313 2.86 -13.86 -30.90
CA LEU A 313 3.63 -13.21 -29.85
C LEU A 313 4.66 -12.17 -30.36
N PRO A 314 5.38 -12.38 -31.47
CA PRO A 314 6.35 -11.39 -31.96
C PRO A 314 5.74 -10.03 -32.38
N TRP A 315 4.44 -9.98 -32.63
CA TRP A 315 3.75 -8.72 -32.93
C TRP A 315 3.62 -7.81 -31.70
N ALA A 316 3.58 -8.39 -30.51
CA ALA A 316 3.32 -7.66 -29.28
C ALA A 316 4.59 -7.01 -28.69
N ASP A 317 4.44 -5.87 -28.04
CA ASP A 317 5.43 -5.25 -27.17
C ASP A 317 5.23 -5.65 -25.70
N ALA A 318 4.01 -6.07 -25.34
CA ALA A 318 3.68 -6.70 -24.06
C ALA A 318 2.47 -7.64 -24.21
N VAL A 319 2.32 -8.57 -23.26
CA VAL A 319 1.20 -9.51 -23.18
C VAL A 319 0.48 -9.36 -21.86
N VAL A 320 -0.85 -9.30 -21.88
CA VAL A 320 -1.71 -9.45 -20.69
C VAL A 320 -2.52 -10.71 -20.82
N MET A 321 -2.52 -11.54 -19.78
CA MET A 321 -3.18 -12.82 -19.83
C MET A 321 -3.85 -13.18 -18.50
N GLY A 322 -5.08 -13.70 -18.56
CA GLY A 322 -5.73 -14.33 -17.43
C GLY A 322 -7.09 -13.77 -17.02
N CYS A 323 -7.41 -12.50 -17.25
CA CYS A 323 -8.70 -11.90 -16.89
C CYS A 323 -9.85 -12.68 -17.54
N GLY A 324 -10.60 -13.46 -16.74
CA GLY A 324 -11.72 -14.28 -17.20
C GLY A 324 -11.36 -15.41 -18.18
N LEU A 325 -10.11 -15.89 -18.15
CA LEU A 325 -9.61 -16.92 -19.06
C LEU A 325 -10.26 -18.29 -18.80
N GLY A 326 -10.62 -18.58 -17.56
CA GLY A 326 -11.03 -19.89 -17.07
C GLY A 326 -9.82 -20.79 -16.72
N VAL A 327 -10.02 -21.67 -15.74
CA VAL A 327 -8.97 -22.58 -15.25
C VAL A 327 -9.30 -24.01 -15.64
N ASN A 328 -8.46 -24.61 -16.48
CA ASN A 328 -8.50 -26.01 -16.91
C ASN A 328 -7.15 -26.38 -17.54
N ASP A 329 -6.99 -27.65 -17.97
CA ASP A 329 -5.75 -28.17 -18.53
C ASP A 329 -5.29 -27.39 -19.76
N ASP A 330 -6.21 -27.06 -20.69
CA ASP A 330 -5.88 -26.29 -21.90
C ASP A 330 -5.30 -24.92 -21.58
N THR A 331 -5.96 -24.19 -20.69
CA THR A 331 -5.55 -22.83 -20.30
C THR A 331 -4.28 -22.86 -19.43
N SER A 332 -4.09 -23.87 -18.60
CA SER A 332 -2.85 -24.06 -17.80
C SER A 332 -1.64 -24.31 -18.70
N VAL A 333 -1.79 -25.15 -19.72
CA VAL A 333 -0.74 -25.38 -20.73
C VAL A 333 -0.49 -24.10 -21.54
N LEU A 334 -1.56 -23.40 -21.97
CA LEU A 334 -1.43 -22.15 -22.71
C LEU A 334 -0.61 -21.08 -21.92
N VAL A 335 -0.95 -20.87 -20.64
CA VAL A 335 -0.20 -19.94 -19.78
C VAL A 335 1.28 -20.32 -19.71
N SER A 336 1.56 -21.61 -19.47
CA SER A 336 2.92 -22.11 -19.37
C SER A 336 3.72 -21.94 -20.66
N GLN A 337 3.11 -22.21 -21.82
CA GLN A 337 3.77 -22.08 -23.12
C GLN A 337 3.98 -20.61 -23.52
N VAL A 338 3.01 -19.74 -23.27
CA VAL A 338 3.18 -18.29 -23.51
C VAL A 338 4.32 -17.74 -22.66
N LEU A 339 4.43 -18.10 -21.38
CA LEU A 339 5.54 -17.66 -20.52
C LEU A 339 6.90 -18.14 -21.05
N LYS A 340 7.01 -19.37 -21.57
CA LYS A 340 8.26 -19.92 -22.10
C LYS A 340 8.71 -19.26 -23.40
N GLU A 341 7.76 -19.01 -24.31
CA GLU A 341 8.04 -18.59 -25.67
C GLU A 341 8.06 -17.06 -25.82
N CYS A 342 7.35 -16.32 -24.95
CA CYS A 342 7.26 -14.87 -25.02
C CYS A 342 8.63 -14.24 -24.69
N LYS A 343 9.08 -13.30 -25.54
CA LYS A 343 10.32 -12.53 -25.34
C LYS A 343 10.04 -11.08 -24.89
N LYS A 344 8.81 -10.79 -24.55
CA LYS A 344 8.30 -9.48 -24.15
C LYS A 344 7.72 -9.56 -22.73
N PRO A 345 7.58 -8.44 -22.02
CA PRO A 345 6.95 -8.44 -20.70
C PRO A 345 5.57 -9.11 -20.73
N VAL A 346 5.31 -9.97 -19.74
CA VAL A 346 4.02 -10.64 -19.57
C VAL A 346 3.40 -10.25 -18.24
N LEU A 347 2.16 -9.80 -18.25
CA LEU A 347 1.35 -9.64 -17.06
C LEU A 347 0.38 -10.80 -16.93
N LEU A 348 0.37 -11.46 -15.76
CA LEU A 348 -0.63 -12.45 -15.39
C LEU A 348 -1.50 -11.93 -14.25
N ASP A 349 -2.82 -12.09 -14.41
CA ASP A 349 -3.81 -11.80 -13.36
C ASP A 349 -4.87 -12.91 -13.30
N ALA A 350 -5.60 -12.97 -12.21
CA ALA A 350 -6.79 -13.80 -12.02
C ALA A 350 -6.56 -15.28 -12.43
N ASP A 351 -7.29 -15.77 -13.45
CA ASP A 351 -7.16 -17.17 -13.88
C ASP A 351 -5.77 -17.49 -14.45
N GLY A 352 -5.04 -16.52 -14.99
CA GLY A 352 -3.64 -16.71 -15.40
C GLY A 352 -2.74 -17.06 -14.22
N ILE A 353 -2.95 -16.42 -13.09
CA ILE A 353 -2.25 -16.73 -11.83
C ILE A 353 -2.68 -18.11 -11.30
N ASN A 354 -3.99 -18.40 -11.35
CA ASN A 354 -4.52 -19.68 -10.90
C ASN A 354 -3.98 -20.85 -11.74
N CYS A 355 -3.90 -20.71 -13.07
CA CYS A 355 -3.28 -21.67 -13.96
C CYS A 355 -1.80 -21.92 -13.68
N LEU A 356 -1.08 -20.85 -13.25
CA LEU A 356 0.34 -20.95 -12.91
C LEU A 356 0.60 -21.65 -11.57
N SER A 357 -0.36 -21.65 -10.65
CA SER A 357 -0.15 -22.08 -9.26
C SER A 357 0.36 -23.52 -9.11
N GLU A 358 -0.03 -24.43 -10.01
CA GLU A 358 0.42 -25.82 -10.01
C GLU A 358 1.80 -26.03 -10.66
N SER A 359 2.29 -25.05 -11.43
CA SER A 359 3.55 -25.10 -12.16
C SER A 359 4.45 -23.89 -11.89
N ILE A 360 4.36 -23.31 -10.69
CA ILE A 360 5.01 -22.04 -10.31
C ILE A 360 6.52 -22.02 -10.55
N THR A 361 7.18 -23.17 -10.47
CA THR A 361 8.64 -23.32 -10.70
C THR A 361 9.06 -22.92 -12.10
N ILE A 362 8.16 -22.90 -13.07
CA ILE A 362 8.45 -22.44 -14.44
C ILE A 362 9.03 -21.01 -14.45
N LEU A 363 8.61 -20.16 -13.51
CA LEU A 363 9.10 -18.79 -13.41
C LEU A 363 10.62 -18.71 -13.20
N GLN A 364 11.25 -19.74 -12.65
CA GLN A 364 12.71 -19.78 -12.45
C GLN A 364 13.50 -19.89 -13.75
N ASP A 365 12.86 -20.39 -14.80
CA ASP A 365 13.44 -20.58 -16.12
C ASP A 365 13.07 -19.45 -17.09
N ILE A 366 12.22 -18.49 -16.66
CA ILE A 366 11.79 -17.36 -17.47
C ILE A 366 12.74 -16.18 -17.26
N HIS A 367 13.25 -15.63 -18.37
CA HIS A 367 14.18 -14.51 -18.34
C HIS A 367 13.53 -13.17 -18.79
N THR A 368 12.34 -13.23 -19.33
CA THR A 368 11.55 -12.04 -19.65
C THR A 368 10.82 -11.52 -18.43
N PRO A 369 10.63 -10.20 -18.30
CA PRO A 369 9.93 -9.65 -17.14
C PRO A 369 8.49 -10.20 -17.02
N VAL A 370 8.15 -10.71 -15.86
CA VAL A 370 6.79 -11.15 -15.51
C VAL A 370 6.24 -10.28 -14.39
N VAL A 371 5.05 -9.72 -14.60
CA VAL A 371 4.30 -8.99 -13.60
C VAL A 371 3.13 -9.84 -13.14
N LEU A 372 3.04 -10.12 -11.84
CA LEU A 372 1.93 -10.84 -11.23
C LEU A 372 1.11 -9.88 -10.37
N THR A 373 -0.22 -9.95 -10.47
CA THR A 373 -1.13 -9.06 -9.74
C THR A 373 -2.07 -9.82 -8.79
N PRO A 374 -1.56 -10.69 -7.88
CA PRO A 374 -2.42 -11.51 -7.03
C PRO A 374 -3.17 -10.68 -5.98
N HIS A 375 -4.44 -11.02 -5.72
CA HIS A 375 -5.09 -10.68 -4.46
C HIS A 375 -4.62 -11.66 -3.35
N PRO A 376 -4.88 -11.41 -2.04
CA PRO A 376 -4.38 -12.27 -0.96
C PRO A 376 -4.71 -13.75 -1.10
N GLY A 377 -5.88 -14.09 -1.66
CA GLY A 377 -6.27 -15.48 -1.89
C GLY A 377 -5.48 -16.17 -3.01
N GLU A 378 -5.18 -15.46 -4.10
CA GLU A 378 -4.29 -15.94 -5.18
C GLU A 378 -2.85 -16.07 -4.67
N MET A 379 -2.38 -15.08 -3.91
CA MET A 379 -1.06 -15.13 -3.29
C MET A 379 -0.90 -16.31 -2.34
N ALA A 380 -1.93 -16.61 -1.55
CA ALA A 380 -1.94 -17.75 -0.65
C ALA A 380 -1.77 -19.07 -1.42
N ARG A 381 -2.45 -19.24 -2.57
CA ARG A 381 -2.29 -20.39 -3.46
C ARG A 381 -0.87 -20.48 -4.05
N LEU A 382 -0.35 -19.37 -4.58
CA LEU A 382 1.01 -19.31 -5.14
C LEU A 382 2.09 -19.70 -4.11
N CYS A 383 1.92 -19.32 -2.84
CA CYS A 383 2.90 -19.58 -1.79
C CYS A 383 2.67 -20.88 -1.03
N GLY A 384 1.54 -21.56 -1.23
CA GLY A 384 1.14 -22.68 -0.37
C GLY A 384 0.91 -22.28 1.09
N LYS A 385 0.46 -21.03 1.33
CA LYS A 385 0.14 -20.44 2.65
C LYS A 385 -1.36 -20.26 2.81
N THR A 386 -1.82 -19.94 4.02
CA THR A 386 -3.18 -19.46 4.25
C THR A 386 -3.28 -17.94 4.01
N VAL A 387 -4.50 -17.44 3.76
CA VAL A 387 -4.74 -16.00 3.58
C VAL A 387 -4.32 -15.20 4.81
N GLU A 388 -4.58 -15.74 6.01
CA GLU A 388 -4.21 -15.12 7.28
C GLU A 388 -2.70 -14.94 7.40
N ARG A 389 -1.92 -15.94 6.98
CA ARG A 389 -0.44 -15.85 6.98
C ARG A 389 0.08 -14.83 5.97
N VAL A 390 -0.53 -14.73 4.80
CA VAL A 390 -0.20 -13.69 3.81
C VAL A 390 -0.52 -12.29 4.38
N GLN A 391 -1.68 -12.14 5.01
CA GLN A 391 -2.11 -10.86 5.58
C GLN A 391 -1.30 -10.46 6.83
N ALA A 392 -0.82 -11.42 7.62
CA ALA A 392 0.01 -11.16 8.80
C ALA A 392 1.39 -10.58 8.43
N ASP A 393 1.91 -10.91 7.24
CA ASP A 393 3.17 -10.38 6.73
C ASP A 393 3.09 -10.21 5.20
N ARG A 394 2.40 -9.16 4.76
CA ARG A 394 2.19 -8.85 3.34
C ARG A 394 3.49 -8.50 2.63
N VAL A 395 4.32 -7.68 3.27
CA VAL A 395 5.56 -7.19 2.68
C VAL A 395 6.59 -8.30 2.58
N GLY A 396 6.90 -9.00 3.67
CA GLY A 396 7.85 -10.11 3.65
C GLY A 396 7.41 -11.21 2.68
N THR A 397 6.12 -11.57 2.66
CA THR A 397 5.59 -12.56 1.71
C THR A 397 5.77 -12.11 0.25
N ALA A 398 5.52 -10.83 -0.06
CA ALA A 398 5.66 -10.29 -1.40
C ALA A 398 7.14 -10.23 -1.85
N VAL A 399 8.00 -9.73 -0.99
CA VAL A 399 9.45 -9.60 -1.25
C VAL A 399 10.11 -10.96 -1.46
N ASP A 400 9.85 -11.92 -0.56
CA ASP A 400 10.41 -13.26 -0.65
C ASP A 400 9.99 -13.97 -1.93
N PHE A 401 8.71 -13.83 -2.31
CA PHE A 401 8.18 -14.41 -3.53
C PHE A 401 8.81 -13.76 -4.77
N ALA A 402 8.80 -12.43 -4.85
CA ALA A 402 9.35 -11.70 -5.98
C ALA A 402 10.84 -12.03 -6.19
N ARG A 403 11.62 -12.04 -5.11
CA ARG A 403 13.06 -12.39 -5.14
C ARG A 403 13.28 -13.81 -5.56
N ARG A 404 12.50 -14.77 -5.05
CA ARG A 404 12.64 -16.18 -5.34
C ARG A 404 12.41 -16.53 -6.81
N TYR A 405 11.43 -15.84 -7.43
CA TYR A 405 10.99 -16.15 -8.79
C TYR A 405 11.40 -15.11 -9.83
N GLY A 406 12.08 -14.03 -9.43
CA GLY A 406 12.52 -12.97 -10.35
C GLY A 406 11.38 -12.22 -11.02
N VAL A 407 10.27 -11.98 -10.29
CA VAL A 407 9.07 -11.36 -10.84
C VAL A 407 8.78 -10.01 -10.18
N ILE A 408 8.02 -9.16 -10.87
CA ILE A 408 7.40 -7.99 -10.26
C ILE A 408 6.07 -8.44 -9.66
N LEU A 409 5.88 -8.21 -8.38
CA LEU A 409 4.68 -8.60 -7.66
C LEU A 409 3.87 -7.39 -7.22
N VAL A 410 2.59 -7.40 -7.55
CA VAL A 410 1.58 -6.44 -7.11
C VAL A 410 0.59 -7.17 -6.20
N LEU A 411 0.86 -7.22 -4.89
CA LEU A 411 -0.05 -7.83 -3.93
C LEU A 411 -1.20 -6.88 -3.62
N LYS A 412 -2.31 -7.12 -4.30
CA LYS A 412 -3.53 -6.28 -4.23
C LYS A 412 -4.14 -6.24 -2.82
N GLY A 413 -4.85 -5.17 -2.51
CA GLY A 413 -5.57 -4.94 -1.26
C GLY A 413 -5.49 -3.49 -0.84
N ALA A 414 -6.06 -3.15 0.32
CA ALA A 414 -5.82 -1.85 0.93
C ALA A 414 -4.32 -1.68 1.14
N ASP A 415 -3.78 -0.54 0.70
CA ASP A 415 -2.33 -0.28 0.67
C ASP A 415 -1.57 -1.39 -0.10
N THR A 416 -1.79 -1.43 -1.41
CA THR A 416 -1.19 -2.43 -2.33
C THR A 416 0.34 -2.39 -2.25
N VAL A 417 0.94 -3.57 -2.05
CA VAL A 417 2.40 -3.76 -2.03
C VAL A 417 2.91 -4.08 -3.44
N ILE A 418 3.90 -3.34 -3.90
CA ILE A 418 4.53 -3.49 -5.22
C ILE A 418 6.02 -3.72 -4.99
N THR A 419 6.58 -4.80 -5.54
CA THR A 419 8.00 -5.14 -5.33
C THR A 419 8.56 -5.97 -6.48
N ASP A 420 9.86 -5.82 -6.71
CA ASP A 420 10.69 -6.70 -7.56
C ASP A 420 11.57 -7.65 -6.71
N GLY A 421 11.37 -7.66 -5.38
CA GLY A 421 12.19 -8.40 -4.43
C GLY A 421 13.33 -7.59 -3.80
N GLU A 422 13.66 -6.43 -4.34
CA GLU A 422 14.67 -5.49 -3.80
C GLU A 422 14.03 -4.17 -3.36
N GLN A 423 13.27 -3.56 -4.22
CA GLN A 423 12.52 -2.34 -3.93
C GLN A 423 11.13 -2.69 -3.44
N VAL A 424 10.65 -1.95 -2.42
CA VAL A 424 9.29 -2.06 -1.90
C VAL A 424 8.58 -0.73 -2.01
N CYS A 425 7.44 -0.72 -2.69
CA CYS A 425 6.60 0.44 -2.82
C CYS A 425 5.20 0.12 -2.29
N ILE A 426 4.60 1.06 -1.55
CA ILE A 426 3.24 0.91 -1.04
C ILE A 426 2.37 2.00 -1.67
N ASN A 427 1.31 1.58 -2.33
CA ASN A 427 0.34 2.50 -2.90
C ASN A 427 -0.78 2.77 -1.91
N ARG A 428 -1.07 4.05 -1.68
CA ARG A 428 -2.09 4.52 -0.73
C ARG A 428 -3.32 5.13 -1.39
N THR A 429 -3.38 5.15 -2.71
CA THR A 429 -4.61 5.56 -3.43
C THR A 429 -5.58 4.40 -3.49
N GLY A 430 -6.86 4.72 -3.55
CA GLY A 430 -7.95 3.77 -3.57
C GLY A 430 -8.80 3.82 -2.31
N ASN A 431 -10.01 3.29 -2.41
CA ASN A 431 -11.01 3.30 -1.36
C ASN A 431 -11.79 1.99 -1.31
N PRO A 432 -12.56 1.72 -0.23
CA PRO A 432 -13.31 0.48 -0.08
C PRO A 432 -14.36 0.21 -1.18
N GLY A 433 -14.84 1.23 -1.89
CA GLY A 433 -15.76 1.08 -3.02
C GLY A 433 -15.17 0.28 -4.18
N MET A 434 -13.84 0.23 -4.28
CA MET A 434 -13.13 -0.57 -5.30
C MET A 434 -13.14 -2.07 -5.02
N ALA A 435 -13.69 -2.53 -3.90
CA ALA A 435 -13.85 -3.95 -3.58
C ALA A 435 -15.02 -4.57 -4.38
N MET A 436 -14.93 -4.53 -5.70
CA MET A 436 -15.93 -5.04 -6.64
C MET A 436 -15.28 -5.84 -7.77
N ALA A 437 -16.05 -6.72 -8.40
CA ALA A 437 -15.59 -7.50 -9.55
C ALA A 437 -15.21 -6.57 -10.73
N GLY A 438 -14.13 -6.92 -11.43
CA GLY A 438 -13.65 -6.16 -12.58
C GLY A 438 -12.58 -5.11 -12.27
N CYS A 439 -12.43 -4.65 -11.01
CA CYS A 439 -11.38 -3.70 -10.65
C CYS A 439 -9.97 -4.23 -10.96
N GLY A 440 -9.71 -5.52 -10.70
CA GLY A 440 -8.44 -6.17 -11.05
C GLY A 440 -8.22 -6.20 -12.57
N ASP A 441 -9.29 -6.53 -13.33
CA ASP A 441 -9.21 -6.59 -14.79
C ASP A 441 -8.86 -5.21 -15.39
N LEU A 442 -9.46 -4.14 -14.87
CA LEU A 442 -9.14 -2.76 -15.25
C LEU A 442 -7.66 -2.44 -15.00
N LEU A 443 -7.17 -2.77 -13.78
CA LEU A 443 -5.77 -2.58 -13.40
C LEU A 443 -4.82 -3.33 -14.34
N SER A 444 -5.15 -4.57 -14.67
CA SER A 444 -4.32 -5.42 -15.55
C SER A 444 -4.20 -4.83 -16.96
N GLY A 445 -5.30 -4.31 -17.49
CA GLY A 445 -5.29 -3.57 -18.76
C GLY A 445 -4.40 -2.32 -18.71
N MET A 446 -4.49 -1.54 -17.63
CA MET A 446 -3.69 -0.33 -17.44
C MET A 446 -2.19 -0.65 -17.38
N ILE A 447 -1.78 -1.61 -16.52
CA ILE A 447 -0.37 -2.00 -16.41
C ILE A 447 0.13 -2.57 -17.76
N GLY A 448 -0.66 -3.42 -18.41
CA GLY A 448 -0.34 -3.97 -19.74
C GLY A 448 -0.11 -2.89 -20.79
N SER A 449 -0.94 -1.85 -20.79
CA SER A 449 -0.77 -0.69 -21.67
C SER A 449 0.55 0.03 -21.41
N PHE A 450 0.91 0.27 -20.15
CA PHE A 450 2.18 0.92 -19.81
C PHE A 450 3.40 0.07 -20.18
N LEU A 451 3.31 -1.25 -19.99
CA LEU A 451 4.34 -2.20 -20.45
C LEU A 451 4.52 -2.12 -21.98
N ALA A 452 3.40 -2.13 -22.72
CA ALA A 452 3.44 -2.03 -24.19
C ALA A 452 4.02 -0.70 -24.68
N GLN A 453 3.81 0.38 -23.93
CA GLN A 453 4.40 1.70 -24.20
C GLN A 453 5.88 1.78 -23.81
N GLY A 454 6.47 0.71 -23.30
CA GLY A 454 7.91 0.60 -23.01
C GLY A 454 8.33 1.08 -21.62
N LEU A 455 7.40 1.22 -20.67
CA LEU A 455 7.79 1.47 -19.28
C LEU A 455 8.52 0.26 -18.72
N GLU A 456 9.52 0.53 -17.89
CA GLU A 456 10.14 -0.51 -17.05
C GLU A 456 9.07 -1.20 -16.21
N PRO A 457 9.11 -2.53 -16.05
CA PRO A 457 8.01 -3.30 -15.46
C PRO A 457 7.59 -2.86 -14.05
N LEU A 458 8.56 -2.53 -13.18
CA LEU A 458 8.25 -2.02 -11.85
C LEU A 458 7.60 -0.62 -11.92
N ALA A 459 8.05 0.23 -12.83
CA ALA A 459 7.47 1.56 -13.04
C ALA A 459 6.05 1.47 -13.62
N ALA A 460 5.80 0.54 -14.57
CA ALA A 460 4.48 0.27 -15.12
C ALA A 460 3.51 -0.20 -14.03
N ALA A 461 3.95 -1.12 -13.16
CA ALA A 461 3.16 -1.59 -12.03
C ALA A 461 2.82 -0.45 -11.04
N LYS A 462 3.80 0.38 -10.67
CA LYS A 462 3.60 1.56 -9.81
C LYS A 462 2.62 2.56 -10.42
N ALA A 463 2.79 2.90 -11.68
CA ALA A 463 1.93 3.84 -12.39
C ALA A 463 0.49 3.31 -12.50
N GLY A 464 0.33 2.04 -12.91
CA GLY A 464 -0.98 1.41 -13.02
C GLY A 464 -1.73 1.39 -11.69
N VAL A 465 -1.08 0.92 -10.62
CA VAL A 465 -1.71 0.83 -9.29
C VAL A 465 -2.07 2.22 -8.74
N TYR A 466 -1.18 3.21 -8.89
CA TYR A 466 -1.42 4.56 -8.39
C TYR A 466 -2.59 5.25 -9.12
N ILE A 467 -2.57 5.24 -10.46
CA ILE A 467 -3.61 5.89 -11.28
C ILE A 467 -4.95 5.18 -11.10
N HIS A 468 -4.96 3.84 -11.04
CA HIS A 468 -6.15 3.05 -10.78
C HIS A 468 -6.81 3.40 -9.44
N GLY A 469 -6.02 3.46 -8.36
CA GLY A 469 -6.52 3.87 -7.05
C GLY A 469 -7.02 5.31 -7.02
N LEU A 470 -6.27 6.25 -7.63
CA LEU A 470 -6.68 7.65 -7.74
C LEU A 470 -7.98 7.81 -8.54
N CYS A 471 -8.14 7.04 -9.62
CA CYS A 471 -9.37 6.99 -10.40
C CYS A 471 -10.54 6.54 -9.52
N GLY A 472 -10.37 5.49 -8.74
CA GLY A 472 -11.36 5.03 -7.77
C GLY A 472 -11.72 6.09 -6.72
N ASP A 473 -10.74 6.83 -6.21
CA ASP A 473 -10.96 7.90 -5.21
C ASP A 473 -11.77 9.07 -5.78
N ILE A 474 -11.51 9.46 -7.02
CA ILE A 474 -12.27 10.52 -7.70
C ILE A 474 -13.69 10.03 -7.98
N THR A 475 -13.85 8.83 -8.54
CA THR A 475 -15.16 8.24 -8.81
C THR A 475 -16.02 8.12 -7.55
N ALA A 476 -15.43 7.70 -6.43
CA ALA A 476 -16.13 7.62 -5.15
C ALA A 476 -16.57 8.99 -4.60
N ARG A 477 -15.82 10.05 -4.88
CA ARG A 477 -16.20 11.43 -4.52
C ARG A 477 -17.38 11.93 -5.36
N GLU A 478 -17.44 11.58 -6.63
CA GLU A 478 -18.48 12.01 -7.55
C GLU A 478 -19.78 11.22 -7.38
N LEU A 479 -19.70 9.91 -7.15
CA LEU A 479 -20.85 9.00 -7.15
C LEU A 479 -21.13 8.34 -5.79
N SER A 480 -20.23 8.37 -4.85
CA SER A 480 -20.12 7.62 -3.60
C SER A 480 -19.40 6.27 -3.74
N ALA A 481 -18.74 5.85 -2.64
CA ALA A 481 -18.02 4.56 -2.60
C ALA A 481 -18.95 3.34 -2.77
N ARG A 482 -20.25 3.47 -2.50
CA ARG A 482 -21.24 2.39 -2.68
C ARG A 482 -21.90 2.38 -4.06
N GLY A 483 -21.99 3.54 -4.71
CA GLY A 483 -22.67 3.70 -5.98
C GLY A 483 -21.77 3.59 -7.20
N MET A 484 -20.45 3.67 -7.03
CA MET A 484 -19.48 3.59 -8.12
C MET A 484 -19.40 2.18 -8.72
N THR A 485 -19.12 2.12 -10.02
CA THR A 485 -18.86 0.88 -10.76
C THR A 485 -17.54 0.96 -11.51
N VAL A 486 -17.03 -0.18 -12.00
CA VAL A 486 -15.83 -0.22 -12.85
C VAL A 486 -16.03 0.50 -14.18
N ALA A 487 -17.27 0.54 -14.67
CA ALA A 487 -17.62 1.29 -15.88
C ALA A 487 -17.39 2.80 -15.67
N ASP A 488 -17.85 3.35 -14.54
CA ASP A 488 -17.64 4.75 -14.19
C ASP A 488 -16.14 5.08 -14.09
N MET A 489 -15.35 4.21 -13.45
CA MET A 489 -13.90 4.34 -13.40
C MET A 489 -13.28 4.34 -14.80
N THR A 490 -13.73 3.44 -15.69
CA THR A 490 -13.22 3.34 -17.05
C THR A 490 -13.52 4.61 -17.87
N GLU A 491 -14.69 5.21 -17.67
CA GLU A 491 -15.08 6.47 -18.34
C GLU A 491 -14.22 7.65 -17.82
N LEU A 492 -14.05 7.76 -16.53
CA LEU A 492 -13.26 8.83 -15.91
C LEU A 492 -11.76 8.72 -16.25
N LEU A 493 -11.23 7.50 -16.43
CA LEU A 493 -9.81 7.23 -16.56
C LEU A 493 -9.15 8.04 -17.69
N GLY A 494 -9.83 8.17 -18.85
CA GLY A 494 -9.30 8.95 -19.96
C GLY A 494 -9.10 10.43 -19.64
N ALA A 495 -10.02 11.03 -18.91
CA ALA A 495 -9.89 12.42 -18.46
C ALA A 495 -8.80 12.57 -17.38
N LEU A 496 -8.71 11.60 -16.47
CA LEU A 496 -7.69 11.59 -15.42
C LEU A 496 -6.27 11.54 -15.99
N MET A 497 -6.05 10.84 -17.10
CA MET A 497 -4.72 10.75 -17.72
C MET A 497 -4.13 12.13 -18.08
N SER A 498 -4.97 13.15 -18.35
CA SER A 498 -4.50 14.52 -18.60
C SER A 498 -3.74 15.14 -17.42
N GLU A 499 -3.93 14.65 -16.20
CA GLU A 499 -3.16 15.10 -15.03
C GLU A 499 -1.72 14.57 -15.00
N PHE A 500 -1.38 13.65 -15.90
CA PHE A 500 -0.10 12.96 -15.97
C PHE A 500 0.67 13.25 -17.30
N GLU A 501 0.09 14.05 -18.19
CA GLU A 501 0.71 14.49 -19.45
C GLU A 501 1.75 15.62 -19.27
#